data_8d5cc065813f19f12a8ca1b323e6b07c
#
_entry.id   8d5cc065813f19f12a8ca1b323e6b07c
#
_cell.length_a   1.000
_cell.length_b   1.000
_cell.length_c   1.000
_cell.angle_alpha   90.00
_cell.angle_beta   90.00
_cell.angle_gamma   90.00
#
_symmetry.space_group_name_H-M   'P 1'
#
loop_
_entity.id
_entity.type
_entity.pdbx_description
1 polymer ?
#
loop_
_entity_poly.entity_id
_entity_poly.type
_entity_poly.pdbx_seq_one_letter_code
_entity_poly.pdbx_strand_id
1 'polypeptide(L)'
;MSEADVLEKLERIVPGFRGYRDKDFWKEDDALVRKRVAEILDEAKLRVERLITVMKKKSVGAALRLDDLRLELIKASQMLKHAERNEATILEGEHVESKVLEELVQRDYELVSVALRIMERVVSLGMMTDSREFMERLNETIEVVYTLEDSIRKREALVRR
;
A
#
# COMPACT_ATOMS: atom_id res chain seq x y z
N MET A 1 19.63 6.13 4.36
CA MET A 1 19.30 4.80 4.92
C MET A 1 20.03 3.74 4.12
N SER A 2 20.72 2.83 4.78
CA SER A 2 21.45 1.76 4.10
C SER A 2 20.48 0.68 3.60
N GLU A 3 20.98 -0.14 2.68
CA GLU A 3 20.25 -1.29 2.17
C GLU A 3 19.86 -2.27 3.28
N ALA A 4 20.77 -2.48 4.23
CA ALA A 4 20.51 -3.34 5.39
C ALA A 4 19.38 -2.78 6.28
N ASP A 5 19.31 -1.46 6.44
CA ASP A 5 18.25 -0.81 7.22
C ASP A 5 16.88 -0.98 6.57
N VAL A 6 16.83 -0.87 5.24
CA VAL A 6 15.60 -1.04 4.46
C VAL A 6 15.09 -2.48 4.61
N LEU A 7 15.98 -3.46 4.45
CA LEU A 7 15.64 -4.88 4.61
C LEU A 7 15.13 -5.19 6.02
N GLU A 8 15.81 -4.68 7.03
CA GLU A 8 15.42 -4.87 8.43
C GLU A 8 14.00 -4.35 8.69
N LYS A 9 13.68 -3.16 8.18
CA LYS A 9 12.35 -2.57 8.33
C LYS A 9 11.29 -3.38 7.62
N LEU A 10 11.57 -3.84 6.39
CA LEU A 10 10.64 -4.69 5.64
C LEU A 10 10.39 -6.02 6.35
N GLU A 11 11.43 -6.64 6.88
CA GLU A 11 11.29 -7.90 7.62
C GLU A 11 10.40 -7.77 8.85
N ARG A 12 10.41 -6.60 9.51
CA ARG A 12 9.53 -6.33 10.66
C ARG A 12 8.07 -6.16 10.24
N ILE A 13 7.83 -5.46 9.13
CA ILE A 13 6.48 -5.11 8.68
C ILE A 13 5.82 -6.26 7.93
N VAL A 14 6.62 -7.02 7.18
CA VAL A 14 6.17 -8.14 6.34
C VAL A 14 6.70 -9.45 6.92
N PRO A 15 5.95 -10.12 7.79
CA PRO A 15 6.41 -11.38 8.40
C PRO A 15 6.73 -12.44 7.36
N GLY A 16 7.90 -13.05 7.50
CA GLY A 16 8.37 -14.10 6.59
C GLY A 16 9.13 -13.61 5.37
N PHE A 17 9.19 -12.31 5.15
CA PHE A 17 9.93 -11.74 4.03
C PHE A 17 11.43 -12.02 4.14
N ARG A 18 12.03 -12.55 3.07
CA ARG A 18 13.45 -12.96 3.03
C ARG A 18 14.33 -12.01 2.22
N GLY A 19 13.78 -10.95 1.67
CA GLY A 19 14.55 -9.96 0.92
C GLY A 19 15.02 -10.43 -0.45
N TYR A 20 14.34 -11.40 -1.03
CA TYR A 20 14.70 -12.00 -2.33
C TYR A 20 16.10 -12.61 -2.35
N ARG A 21 16.60 -13.07 -1.20
CA ARG A 21 17.93 -13.65 -1.06
C ARG A 21 17.99 -15.08 -1.61
N ASP A 22 16.88 -15.81 -1.52
CA ASP A 22 16.79 -17.21 -1.93
C ASP A 22 15.82 -17.31 -3.12
N LYS A 23 16.36 -17.73 -4.24
CA LYS A 23 15.62 -17.89 -5.50
C LYS A 23 14.36 -18.76 -5.34
N ASP A 24 14.42 -19.79 -4.52
CA ASP A 24 13.29 -20.70 -4.31
C ASP A 24 12.11 -20.00 -3.64
N PHE A 25 12.33 -18.84 -3.02
CA PHE A 25 11.32 -18.08 -2.29
C PHE A 25 11.02 -16.71 -2.89
N TRP A 26 11.51 -16.40 -4.09
CA TRP A 26 11.27 -15.09 -4.72
C TRP A 26 9.78 -14.79 -4.91
N LYS A 27 9.03 -15.77 -5.42
CA LYS A 27 7.58 -15.61 -5.64
C LYS A 27 6.83 -15.48 -4.32
N GLU A 28 7.24 -16.21 -3.32
CA GLU A 28 6.67 -16.14 -1.98
C GLU A 28 6.91 -14.76 -1.36
N ASP A 29 8.13 -14.25 -1.45
CA ASP A 29 8.47 -12.91 -0.96
C ASP A 29 7.62 -11.84 -1.63
N ASP A 30 7.48 -11.90 -2.94
CA ASP A 30 6.63 -10.99 -3.72
C ASP A 30 5.17 -11.04 -3.24
N ALA A 31 4.63 -12.24 -3.07
CA ALA A 31 3.26 -12.43 -2.61
C ALA A 31 3.07 -11.90 -1.18
N LEU A 32 4.04 -12.10 -0.31
CA LEU A 32 3.99 -11.62 1.08
C LEU A 32 3.92 -10.10 1.16
N VAL A 33 4.71 -9.39 0.35
CA VAL A 33 4.68 -7.92 0.31
C VAL A 33 3.32 -7.43 -0.17
N ARG A 34 2.82 -7.95 -1.28
CA ARG A 34 1.51 -7.56 -1.84
C ARG A 34 0.38 -7.81 -0.85
N LYS A 35 0.38 -8.98 -0.23
CA LYS A 35 -0.61 -9.36 0.77
C LYS A 35 -0.59 -8.42 1.97
N ARG A 36 0.60 -8.11 2.50
CA ARG A 36 0.73 -7.24 3.67
C ARG A 36 0.23 -5.82 3.36
N VAL A 37 0.59 -5.27 2.21
CA VAL A 37 0.11 -3.94 1.81
C VAL A 37 -1.41 -3.94 1.65
N ALA A 38 -1.97 -4.96 1.01
CA ALA A 38 -3.43 -5.09 0.86
C ALA A 38 -4.12 -5.16 2.23
N GLU A 39 -3.56 -5.87 3.20
CA GLU A 39 -4.09 -5.93 4.57
C GLU A 39 -4.12 -4.56 5.23
N ILE A 40 -3.06 -3.76 5.08
CA ILE A 40 -2.99 -2.40 5.63
C ILE A 40 -4.09 -1.53 5.01
N LEU A 41 -4.26 -1.60 3.68
CA LEU A 41 -5.27 -0.84 2.98
C LEU A 41 -6.70 -1.26 3.36
N ASP A 42 -6.93 -2.55 3.51
CA ASP A 42 -8.23 -3.08 3.92
C ASP A 42 -8.58 -2.64 5.35
N GLU A 43 -7.61 -2.59 6.24
CA GLU A 43 -7.79 -2.07 7.60
C GLU A 43 -8.09 -0.57 7.58
N ALA A 44 -7.37 0.20 6.76
CA ALA A 44 -7.63 1.62 6.59
C ALA A 44 -9.07 1.84 6.06
N LYS A 45 -9.49 1.03 5.11
CA LYS A 45 -10.86 1.08 4.57
C LYS A 45 -11.91 0.88 5.67
N LEU A 46 -11.72 -0.07 6.55
CA LEU A 46 -12.66 -0.32 7.66
C LEU A 46 -12.76 0.90 8.58
N ARG A 47 -11.66 1.57 8.86
CA ARG A 47 -11.65 2.80 9.66
C ARG A 47 -12.39 3.93 8.95
N VAL A 48 -12.21 4.07 7.64
CA VAL A 48 -12.93 5.05 6.82
C VAL A 48 -14.43 4.78 6.87
N GLU A 49 -14.85 3.54 6.77
CA GLU A 49 -16.27 3.14 6.85
C GLU A 49 -16.91 3.57 8.18
N ARG A 50 -16.18 3.43 9.28
CA ARG A 50 -16.64 3.91 10.59
C ARG A 50 -16.79 5.43 10.62
N LEU A 51 -15.83 6.15 10.03
CA LEU A 51 -15.89 7.62 9.91
C LEU A 51 -17.09 8.06 9.07
N ILE A 52 -17.41 7.35 7.99
CA ILE A 52 -18.56 7.63 7.16
C ILE A 52 -19.85 7.57 8.01
N THR A 53 -19.99 6.52 8.82
CA THR A 53 -21.15 6.34 9.69
C THR A 53 -21.33 7.53 10.64
N VAL A 54 -20.25 8.02 11.23
CA VAL A 54 -20.27 9.19 12.10
C VAL A 54 -20.59 10.47 11.33
N MET A 55 -19.93 10.67 10.19
CA MET A 55 -20.06 11.90 9.40
C MET A 55 -21.38 12.06 8.68
N LYS A 56 -22.10 10.99 8.38
CA LYS A 56 -23.46 11.05 7.81
C LYS A 56 -24.40 11.94 8.64
N LYS A 57 -24.18 11.98 9.94
CA LYS A 57 -25.01 12.76 10.87
C LYS A 57 -24.52 14.20 11.02
N LYS A 58 -23.26 14.48 10.69
CA LYS A 58 -22.65 15.79 10.91
C LYS A 58 -22.44 16.59 9.63
N SER A 59 -22.03 15.95 8.55
CA SER A 59 -21.72 16.58 7.27
C SER A 59 -21.84 15.58 6.15
N VAL A 60 -22.88 15.71 5.34
CA VAL A 60 -23.09 14.86 4.16
C VAL A 60 -21.92 15.01 3.16
N GLY A 61 -21.42 16.23 2.98
CA GLY A 61 -20.27 16.50 2.10
C GLY A 61 -19.01 15.73 2.53
N ALA A 62 -18.72 15.73 3.82
CA ALA A 62 -17.59 14.98 4.37
C ALA A 62 -17.79 13.48 4.20
N ALA A 63 -19.00 12.97 4.44
CA ALA A 63 -19.34 11.55 4.27
C ALA A 63 -19.14 11.12 2.82
N LEU A 64 -19.57 11.92 1.84
CA LEU A 64 -19.40 11.64 0.42
C LEU A 64 -17.93 11.62 0.01
N ARG A 65 -17.13 12.55 0.53
CA ARG A 65 -15.70 12.58 0.24
C ARG A 65 -14.94 11.42 0.88
N LEU A 66 -15.35 11.01 2.08
CA LEU A 66 -14.83 9.79 2.71
C LEU A 66 -15.16 8.55 1.88
N ASP A 67 -16.33 8.51 1.25
CA ASP A 67 -16.69 7.40 0.36
C ASP A 67 -15.78 7.36 -0.86
N ASP A 68 -15.36 8.50 -1.39
CA ASP A 68 -14.34 8.56 -2.46
C ASP A 68 -13.03 7.92 -1.99
N LEU A 69 -12.59 8.25 -0.77
CA LEU A 69 -11.38 7.63 -0.19
C LEU A 69 -11.56 6.12 -0.05
N ARG A 70 -12.72 5.67 0.44
CA ARG A 70 -13.03 4.25 0.60
C ARG A 70 -12.90 3.51 -0.73
N LEU A 71 -13.45 4.08 -1.80
CA LEU A 71 -13.41 3.48 -3.15
C LEU A 71 -11.99 3.43 -3.70
N GLU A 72 -11.18 4.47 -3.47
CA GLU A 72 -9.77 4.48 -3.89
C GLU A 72 -8.95 3.43 -3.12
N LEU A 73 -9.22 3.24 -1.84
CA LEU A 73 -8.55 2.19 -1.05
C LEU A 73 -8.90 0.79 -1.58
N ILE A 74 -10.16 0.57 -1.93
CA ILE A 74 -10.60 -0.68 -2.54
C ILE A 74 -9.88 -0.91 -3.86
N LYS A 75 -9.82 0.11 -4.70
CA LYS A 75 -9.14 0.04 -5.99
C LYS A 75 -7.66 -0.33 -5.82
N ALA A 76 -6.94 0.36 -4.95
CA ALA A 76 -5.53 0.09 -4.69
C ALA A 76 -5.30 -1.34 -4.16
N SER A 77 -6.14 -1.79 -3.23
CA SER A 77 -6.09 -3.16 -2.70
C SER A 77 -6.31 -4.19 -3.82
N GLN A 78 -7.27 -3.95 -4.70
CA GLN A 78 -7.56 -4.83 -5.83
C GLN A 78 -6.39 -4.88 -6.83
N MET A 79 -5.72 -3.76 -7.08
CA MET A 79 -4.54 -3.74 -7.93
C MET A 79 -3.47 -4.70 -7.42
N LEU A 80 -3.23 -4.75 -6.11
CA LEU A 80 -2.27 -5.67 -5.49
C LEU A 80 -2.71 -7.12 -5.61
N LYS A 81 -3.99 -7.39 -5.44
CA LYS A 81 -4.55 -8.74 -5.50
C LYS A 81 -4.61 -9.30 -6.93
N HIS A 82 -4.90 -8.44 -7.91
CA HIS A 82 -4.98 -8.86 -9.32
C HIS A 82 -3.62 -9.16 -9.94
N ALA A 83 -2.56 -8.49 -9.49
CA ALA A 83 -1.20 -8.75 -9.94
C ALA A 83 -0.80 -10.22 -9.78
N GLU A 84 -1.42 -10.92 -8.83
CA GLU A 84 -1.15 -12.31 -8.52
C GLU A 84 -1.69 -13.30 -9.56
N ARG A 85 -2.71 -12.91 -10.33
CA ARG A 85 -3.51 -13.88 -11.11
C ARG A 85 -3.10 -14.12 -12.54
N ASN A 86 -2.50 -13.16 -13.23
CA ASN A 86 -2.53 -13.15 -14.69
C ASN A 86 -1.23 -12.92 -15.41
N GLU A 87 -0.09 -12.76 -14.73
CA GLU A 87 1.09 -12.34 -15.44
C GLU A 87 2.34 -13.10 -15.06
N ALA A 88 3.03 -13.55 -16.10
CA ALA A 88 4.36 -14.10 -15.95
C ALA A 88 5.28 -13.02 -15.39
N THR A 89 5.95 -13.31 -14.29
CA THR A 89 6.90 -12.38 -13.69
C THR A 89 8.32 -12.87 -13.93
N ILE A 90 9.28 -11.97 -13.84
CA ILE A 90 10.70 -12.30 -13.91
C ILE A 90 11.11 -13.24 -12.77
N LEU A 91 10.32 -13.23 -11.68
CA LEU A 91 10.58 -14.05 -10.48
C LEU A 91 10.28 -15.54 -10.69
N GLU A 92 9.65 -15.89 -11.80
CA GLU A 92 9.44 -17.28 -12.23
C GLU A 92 10.60 -17.80 -13.06
N GLY A 93 11.47 -16.90 -13.52
CA GLY A 93 12.61 -17.25 -14.34
C GLY A 93 13.77 -17.81 -13.53
N GLU A 94 14.76 -18.34 -14.24
CA GLU A 94 15.94 -18.94 -13.61
C GLU A 94 17.00 -17.90 -13.24
N HIS A 95 16.95 -16.73 -13.89
CA HIS A 95 17.95 -15.70 -13.70
C HIS A 95 17.34 -14.30 -13.62
N VAL A 96 17.67 -13.60 -12.55
CA VAL A 96 17.34 -12.18 -12.36
C VAL A 96 18.60 -11.49 -11.86
N GLU A 97 18.95 -10.36 -12.48
CA GLU A 97 20.13 -9.60 -12.07
C GLU A 97 19.95 -9.07 -10.65
N SER A 98 21.03 -9.10 -9.86
CA SER A 98 21.03 -8.59 -8.48
C SER A 98 20.53 -7.16 -8.39
N LYS A 99 20.85 -6.34 -9.37
CA LYS A 99 20.45 -4.94 -9.45
C LYS A 99 18.92 -4.78 -9.50
N VAL A 100 18.24 -5.67 -10.21
CA VAL A 100 16.77 -5.69 -10.31
C VAL A 100 16.16 -6.08 -8.98
N LEU A 101 16.73 -7.09 -8.30
CA LEU A 101 16.27 -7.50 -6.99
C LEU A 101 16.45 -6.40 -5.93
N GLU A 102 17.58 -5.68 -5.98
CA GLU A 102 17.85 -4.54 -5.11
C GLU A 102 16.82 -3.43 -5.35
N GLU A 103 16.51 -3.14 -6.60
CA GLU A 103 15.48 -2.17 -6.95
C GLU A 103 14.11 -2.61 -6.47
N LEU A 104 13.79 -3.89 -6.58
CA LEU A 104 12.53 -4.45 -6.10
C LEU A 104 12.38 -4.25 -4.58
N VAL A 105 13.44 -4.46 -3.81
CA VAL A 105 13.45 -4.20 -2.37
C VAL A 105 13.12 -2.73 -2.09
N GLN A 106 13.71 -1.81 -2.83
CA GLN A 106 13.43 -0.37 -2.67
C GLN A 106 11.97 -0.04 -3.02
N ARG A 107 11.44 -0.62 -4.08
CA ARG A 107 10.03 -0.46 -4.46
C ARG A 107 9.09 -1.01 -3.38
N ASP A 108 9.43 -2.16 -2.81
CA ASP A 108 8.66 -2.77 -1.73
C ASP A 108 8.66 -1.89 -0.48
N TYR A 109 9.81 -1.34 -0.13
CA TYR A 109 9.94 -0.42 1.00
C TYR A 109 9.10 0.85 0.80
N GLU A 110 9.17 1.44 -0.38
CA GLU A 110 8.35 2.61 -0.75
C GLU A 110 6.86 2.29 -0.62
N LEU A 111 6.44 1.17 -1.19
CA LEU A 111 5.05 0.73 -1.18
C LEU A 111 4.51 0.55 0.24
N VAL A 112 5.25 -0.17 1.07
CA VAL A 112 4.88 -0.42 2.47
C VAL A 112 4.85 0.90 3.26
N SER A 113 5.85 1.77 3.04
CA SER A 113 5.94 3.06 3.74
C SER A 113 4.76 3.97 3.42
N VAL A 114 4.36 4.03 2.15
CA VAL A 114 3.20 4.84 1.73
C VAL A 114 1.90 4.26 2.30
N ALA A 115 1.75 2.94 2.30
CA ALA A 115 0.57 2.30 2.90
C ALA A 115 0.44 2.62 4.39
N LEU A 116 1.53 2.56 5.13
CA LEU A 116 1.54 2.92 6.56
C LEU A 116 1.23 4.40 6.77
N ARG A 117 1.71 5.27 5.90
CA ARG A 117 1.38 6.71 5.94
C ARG A 117 -0.12 6.93 5.74
N ILE A 118 -0.73 6.21 4.82
CA ILE A 118 -2.18 6.28 4.59
C ILE A 118 -2.92 5.89 5.89
N MET A 119 -2.50 4.81 6.53
CA MET A 119 -3.12 4.38 7.79
C MET A 119 -3.01 5.46 8.88
N GLU A 120 -1.83 6.06 9.04
CA GLU A 120 -1.62 7.16 10.01
C GLU A 120 -2.55 8.33 9.73
N ARG A 121 -2.70 8.71 8.47
CA ARG A 121 -3.58 9.81 8.06
C ARG A 121 -5.05 9.49 8.34
N VAL A 122 -5.47 8.27 8.07
CA VAL A 122 -6.85 7.83 8.36
C VAL A 122 -7.13 7.86 9.87
N VAL A 123 -6.20 7.37 10.67
CA VAL A 123 -6.31 7.44 12.14
C VAL A 123 -6.41 8.89 12.60
N SER A 124 -5.58 9.77 12.05
CA SER A 124 -5.56 11.20 12.37
C SER A 124 -6.90 11.87 12.04
N LEU A 125 -7.53 11.51 10.91
CA LEU A 125 -8.86 12.04 10.55
C LEU A 125 -9.89 11.77 11.63
N GLY A 126 -9.84 10.61 12.27
CA GLY A 126 -10.76 10.26 13.34
C GLY A 126 -10.62 11.10 14.61
N MET A 127 -9.52 11.82 14.76
CA MET A 127 -9.24 12.68 15.91
C MET A 127 -9.52 14.16 15.66
N MET A 128 -9.77 14.55 14.41
CA MET A 128 -9.98 15.94 14.03
C MET A 128 -11.38 16.42 14.38
N THR A 129 -11.46 17.65 14.90
CA THR A 129 -12.72 18.30 15.25
C THR A 129 -13.05 19.49 14.35
N ASP A 130 -12.04 20.13 13.76
CA ASP A 130 -12.21 21.26 12.85
C ASP A 130 -12.63 20.77 11.47
N SER A 131 -13.79 21.21 11.00
CA SER A 131 -14.38 20.79 9.71
C SER A 131 -13.50 21.12 8.51
N ARG A 132 -12.90 22.30 8.51
CA ARG A 132 -12.05 22.75 7.40
C ARG A 132 -10.77 21.94 7.33
N GLU A 133 -10.11 21.77 8.46
CA GLU A 133 -8.90 20.97 8.56
C GLU A 133 -9.18 19.52 8.16
N PHE A 134 -10.29 18.96 8.62
CA PHE A 134 -10.72 17.61 8.25
C PHE A 134 -10.78 17.44 6.72
N MET A 135 -11.46 18.37 6.02
CA MET A 135 -11.58 18.27 4.56
C MET A 135 -10.25 18.44 3.85
N GLU A 136 -9.38 19.32 4.32
CA GLU A 136 -8.04 19.49 3.77
C GLU A 136 -7.22 18.21 3.92
N ARG A 137 -7.21 17.62 5.11
CA ARG A 137 -6.47 16.40 5.38
C ARG A 137 -7.05 15.20 4.63
N LEU A 138 -8.36 15.16 4.48
CA LEU A 138 -9.03 14.11 3.72
C LEU A 138 -8.61 14.17 2.24
N ASN A 139 -8.62 15.36 1.64
CA ASN A 139 -8.18 15.53 0.26
C ASN A 139 -6.71 15.16 0.08
N GLU A 140 -5.84 15.54 1.02
CA GLU A 140 -4.43 15.14 1.01
C GLU A 140 -4.26 13.62 1.11
N THR A 141 -5.08 12.97 1.93
CA THR A 141 -5.04 11.52 2.09
C THR A 141 -5.39 10.81 0.79
N ILE A 142 -6.38 11.28 0.06
CA ILE A 142 -6.75 10.74 -1.25
C ILE A 142 -5.57 10.88 -2.22
N GLU A 143 -4.87 12.02 -2.22
CA GLU A 143 -3.68 12.23 -3.03
C GLU A 143 -2.57 11.21 -2.70
N VAL A 144 -2.41 10.88 -1.41
CA VAL A 144 -1.43 9.86 -1.00
C VAL A 144 -1.82 8.48 -1.55
N VAL A 145 -3.12 8.18 -1.63
CA VAL A 145 -3.57 6.91 -2.24
C VAL A 145 -3.21 6.88 -3.73
N TYR A 146 -3.34 7.99 -4.45
CA TYR A 146 -2.90 8.07 -5.86
C TYR A 146 -1.40 7.81 -5.98
N THR A 147 -0.60 8.34 -5.06
CA THR A 147 0.85 8.07 -5.00
C THR A 147 1.11 6.59 -4.81
N LEU A 148 0.33 5.93 -3.95
CA LEU A 148 0.43 4.48 -3.73
C LEU A 148 0.13 3.70 -5.01
N GLU A 149 -0.92 4.08 -5.74
CA GLU A 149 -1.27 3.42 -7.01
C GLU A 149 -0.15 3.55 -8.03
N ASP A 150 0.51 4.71 -8.10
CA ASP A 150 1.69 4.90 -8.95
C ASP A 150 2.84 4.00 -8.53
N SER A 151 3.08 3.85 -7.24
CA SER A 151 4.10 2.95 -6.69
C SER A 151 3.80 1.50 -7.04
N ILE A 152 2.53 1.09 -6.97
CA ILE A 152 2.11 -0.26 -7.38
C ILE A 152 2.42 -0.49 -8.87
N ARG A 153 2.08 0.46 -9.74
CA ARG A 153 2.34 0.35 -11.18
C ARG A 153 3.83 0.27 -11.50
N LYS A 154 4.65 1.07 -10.85
CA LYS A 154 6.11 1.05 -11.03
C LYS A 154 6.71 -0.29 -10.61
N ARG A 155 6.24 -0.83 -9.49
CA ARG A 155 6.66 -2.14 -9.02
C ARG A 155 6.26 -3.24 -10.00
N GLU A 156 5.04 -3.19 -10.49
CA GLU A 156 4.52 -4.14 -11.48
C GLU A 156 5.35 -4.12 -12.75
N ALA A 157 5.67 -2.91 -13.26
CA ALA A 157 6.48 -2.76 -14.45
C ALA A 157 7.87 -3.37 -14.29
N LEU A 158 8.43 -3.32 -13.07
CA LEU A 158 9.74 -3.90 -12.77
C LEU A 158 9.72 -5.43 -12.80
N VAL A 159 8.67 -6.08 -12.29
CA VAL A 159 8.59 -7.54 -12.17
C VAL A 159 7.90 -8.22 -13.36
N ARG A 160 7.28 -7.47 -14.23
CA ARG A 160 6.59 -8.00 -15.41
C ARG A 160 7.60 -8.45 -16.48
N ARG A 161 7.33 -9.57 -17.12
CA ARG A 161 8.11 -10.04 -18.27
C ARG A 161 7.73 -9.29 -19.54
#